data_0fcc8207f477df80a1eaa03c6f2b6b92
#
_entry.id   0fcc8207f477df80a1eaa03c6f2b6b92
#
_cell.length_a   1.000
_cell.length_b   1.000
_cell.length_c   1.000
_cell.angle_alpha   90.00
_cell.angle_beta   90.00
_cell.angle_gamma   90.00
#
_symmetry.space_group_name_H-M   'P 1'
#
loop_
_entity.id
_entity.type
_entity.pdbx_description
1 polymer ?
#
loop_
_entity_poly.entity_id
_entity_poly.type
_entity_poly.pdbx_seq_one_letter_code
_entity_poly.pdbx_strand_id
1 'polypeptide(L)'
;MNEESQKTPLVMLHGMGAGLALWCPNLDAFAASRPVYAIDLLGFGRSSRSKFSTDPYKVEDQWVESIEAWRREMNISQFILLGHSLGGYISTLYSIKYPERVRHLIAADPWGYSEMTPELEERYRKMPFWVRAVGAAIRPFNPLAVIRAAGPAGQWLITRGRADIAKKYVPFIPDAETVIPEYIYQCNSQTPSGEAAFHTLMTGFGLAKNSLVTRLDQLHPSLPVTEIYGSKSWVPRCPEEVMKEKRPNSKRYPKVIEHAGHHIYLDRPEIFNEFVLEACKRADEYDPEIKAPLRPATNHISEDNTVKAEDQSPISKVRSNPSLPSLALNEKL
;
A
#
# COMPACT_ATOMS: atom_id res chain seq x y z
N MET A 1 -7.15 -15.43 6.40
CA MET A 1 -8.05 -15.62 7.58
C MET A 1 -9.47 -15.80 7.07
N ASN A 2 -10.27 -16.67 7.70
CA ASN A 2 -11.68 -16.93 7.38
C ASN A 2 -11.95 -17.30 5.90
N GLU A 3 -11.18 -18.22 5.34
CA GLU A 3 -11.29 -18.65 3.94
C GLU A 3 -12.56 -19.44 3.64
N GLU A 4 -13.26 -19.92 4.66
CA GLU A 4 -14.52 -20.67 4.55
C GLU A 4 -15.72 -19.74 4.22
N SER A 5 -15.61 -18.47 4.48
CA SER A 5 -16.66 -17.50 4.18
C SER A 5 -16.84 -17.32 2.67
N GLN A 6 -18.09 -17.28 2.22
CA GLN A 6 -18.46 -17.09 0.80
C GLN A 6 -18.60 -15.62 0.40
N LYS A 7 -18.36 -14.68 1.32
CA LYS A 7 -18.40 -13.27 1.01
C LYS A 7 -17.20 -12.82 0.18
N THR A 8 -17.34 -11.70 -0.51
CA THR A 8 -16.25 -11.09 -1.28
C THR A 8 -15.01 -10.88 -0.40
N PRO A 9 -13.85 -11.43 -0.77
CA PRO A 9 -12.62 -11.28 0.00
C PRO A 9 -12.18 -9.82 0.14
N LEU A 10 -11.57 -9.47 1.27
CA LEU A 10 -10.86 -8.22 1.47
C LEU A 10 -9.35 -8.44 1.31
N VAL A 11 -8.74 -7.76 0.35
CA VAL A 11 -7.29 -7.76 0.11
C VAL A 11 -6.70 -6.44 0.60
N MET A 12 -5.65 -6.51 1.40
CA MET A 12 -5.06 -5.37 2.10
C MET A 12 -3.60 -5.16 1.72
N LEU A 13 -3.27 -3.95 1.25
CA LEU A 13 -1.93 -3.52 0.83
C LEU A 13 -1.37 -2.48 1.79
N HIS A 14 -0.20 -2.77 2.36
CA HIS A 14 0.48 -1.85 3.29
C HIS A 14 1.20 -0.69 2.60
N GLY A 15 1.64 0.31 3.37
CA GLY A 15 2.42 1.46 2.92
C GLY A 15 3.93 1.19 2.82
N MET A 16 4.68 2.19 2.35
CA MET A 16 6.14 2.15 2.26
C MET A 16 6.79 1.92 3.63
N GLY A 17 7.79 1.04 3.68
CA GLY A 17 8.51 0.70 4.91
C GLY A 17 7.73 -0.10 5.94
N ALA A 18 6.49 -0.47 5.63
CA ALA A 18 5.62 -1.29 6.46
C ALA A 18 5.66 -2.77 6.01
N GLY A 19 4.77 -3.57 6.57
CA GLY A 19 4.48 -4.94 6.20
C GLY A 19 3.12 -5.36 6.70
N LEU A 20 2.66 -6.54 6.30
CA LEU A 20 1.31 -7.03 6.56
C LEU A 20 0.92 -7.10 8.04
N ALA A 21 1.88 -7.38 8.96
CA ALA A 21 1.56 -7.54 10.37
C ALA A 21 1.18 -6.21 11.05
N LEU A 22 1.46 -5.05 10.45
CA LEU A 22 1.01 -3.78 11.00
C LEU A 22 -0.53 -3.60 10.94
N TRP A 23 -1.23 -4.46 10.20
CA TRP A 23 -2.69 -4.52 10.18
C TRP A 23 -3.32 -5.25 11.37
N CYS A 24 -2.51 -5.78 12.31
CA CYS A 24 -3.04 -6.61 13.41
C CYS A 24 -4.17 -5.96 14.22
N PRO A 25 -4.26 -4.61 14.42
CA PRO A 25 -5.40 -4.01 15.12
C PRO A 25 -6.74 -4.15 14.40
N ASN A 26 -6.70 -4.55 13.12
CA ASN A 26 -7.86 -4.52 12.22
C ASN A 26 -8.28 -5.92 11.73
N LEU A 27 -7.33 -6.87 11.69
CA LEU A 27 -7.53 -8.16 11.03
C LEU A 27 -8.72 -8.94 11.58
N ASP A 28 -8.85 -9.05 12.91
CA ASP A 28 -9.92 -9.83 13.53
C ASP A 28 -11.31 -9.24 13.25
N ALA A 29 -11.43 -7.90 13.28
CA ALA A 29 -12.67 -7.21 12.97
C ALA A 29 -13.14 -7.50 11.54
N PHE A 30 -12.20 -7.52 10.58
CA PHE A 30 -12.54 -7.80 9.18
C PHE A 30 -12.77 -9.29 8.94
N ALA A 31 -11.95 -10.15 9.53
CA ALA A 31 -12.03 -11.60 9.37
C ALA A 31 -13.27 -12.20 10.06
N ALA A 32 -13.93 -11.50 10.96
CA ALA A 32 -15.16 -11.98 11.60
C ALA A 32 -16.26 -12.35 10.59
N SER A 33 -16.25 -11.74 9.40
CA SER A 33 -17.37 -11.89 8.46
C SER A 33 -16.99 -12.30 7.03
N ARG A 34 -15.70 -12.24 6.64
CA ARG A 34 -15.24 -12.47 5.26
C ARG A 34 -13.80 -12.99 5.19
N PRO A 35 -13.38 -13.58 4.06
CA PRO A 35 -11.98 -13.87 3.83
C PRO A 35 -11.15 -12.57 3.82
N VAL A 36 -10.01 -12.56 4.54
CA VAL A 36 -9.08 -11.43 4.61
C VAL A 36 -7.68 -11.90 4.23
N TYR A 37 -7.09 -11.20 3.27
CA TYR A 37 -5.74 -11.40 2.78
C TYR A 37 -4.94 -10.12 2.94
N ALA A 38 -4.02 -10.08 3.89
CA ALA A 38 -3.00 -9.03 3.97
C ALA A 38 -1.72 -9.55 3.31
N ILE A 39 -1.17 -8.80 2.36
CA ILE A 39 0.01 -9.22 1.60
C ILE A 39 1.16 -8.24 1.76
N ASP A 40 2.37 -8.75 1.84
CA ASP A 40 3.57 -7.93 1.71
C ASP A 40 3.77 -7.57 0.24
N LEU A 41 3.83 -6.27 -0.08
CA LEU A 41 4.08 -5.79 -1.43
C LEU A 41 5.43 -6.31 -1.96
N LEU A 42 5.50 -6.59 -3.26
CA LEU A 42 6.75 -6.97 -3.91
C LEU A 42 7.87 -5.98 -3.55
N GLY A 43 8.99 -6.49 -3.09
CA GLY A 43 10.13 -5.68 -2.63
C GLY A 43 10.08 -5.27 -1.16
N PHE A 44 9.04 -5.66 -0.39
CA PHE A 44 8.87 -5.37 1.04
C PHE A 44 8.61 -6.64 1.85
N GLY A 45 8.69 -6.51 3.17
CA GLY A 45 8.36 -7.57 4.12
C GLY A 45 9.01 -8.91 3.80
N ARG A 46 8.24 -9.96 3.66
CA ARG A 46 8.68 -11.32 3.28
C ARG A 46 8.53 -11.62 1.79
N SER A 47 8.02 -10.68 0.99
CA SER A 47 7.92 -10.84 -0.47
C SER A 47 9.29 -10.76 -1.15
N SER A 48 9.37 -11.30 -2.38
CA SER A 48 10.59 -11.34 -3.18
C SER A 48 11.20 -9.96 -3.40
N ARG A 49 12.53 -9.90 -3.40
CA ARG A 49 13.32 -8.69 -3.67
C ARG A 49 13.69 -8.58 -5.15
N SER A 50 12.68 -8.56 -6.00
CA SER A 50 12.84 -8.44 -7.44
C SER A 50 13.52 -7.12 -7.84
N LYS A 51 14.22 -7.14 -8.97
CA LYS A 51 14.77 -5.92 -9.57
C LYS A 51 13.63 -5.14 -10.23
N PHE A 52 13.44 -3.90 -9.81
CA PHE A 52 12.51 -2.97 -10.44
C PHE A 52 13.19 -2.18 -11.56
N SER A 53 12.37 -1.69 -12.48
CA SER A 53 12.78 -0.73 -13.51
C SER A 53 13.19 0.61 -12.88
N THR A 54 13.90 1.42 -13.65
CA THR A 54 14.16 2.83 -13.34
C THR A 54 13.13 3.77 -13.98
N ASP A 55 12.25 3.23 -14.81
CA ASP A 55 11.12 3.94 -15.41
C ASP A 55 9.93 3.91 -14.46
N PRO A 56 9.35 5.07 -14.07
CA PRO A 56 8.22 5.12 -13.13
C PRO A 56 7.01 4.31 -13.58
N TYR A 57 6.64 4.37 -14.86
CA TYR A 57 5.47 3.64 -15.38
C TYR A 57 5.68 2.13 -15.34
N LYS A 58 6.89 1.66 -15.66
CA LYS A 58 7.23 0.25 -15.55
C LYS A 58 7.26 -0.24 -14.11
N VAL A 59 7.66 0.61 -13.17
CA VAL A 59 7.60 0.31 -11.72
C VAL A 59 6.15 0.15 -11.27
N GLU A 60 5.26 1.04 -11.68
CA GLU A 60 3.82 0.92 -11.41
C GLU A 60 3.28 -0.40 -11.94
N ASP A 61 3.56 -0.73 -13.20
CA ASP A 61 3.14 -1.98 -13.82
C ASP A 61 3.69 -3.21 -13.09
N GLN A 62 4.95 -3.22 -12.68
CA GLN A 62 5.54 -4.34 -11.94
C GLN A 62 4.80 -4.63 -10.64
N TRP A 63 4.38 -3.61 -9.89
CA TRP A 63 3.56 -3.82 -8.69
C TRP A 63 2.16 -4.30 -9.03
N VAL A 64 1.49 -3.66 -10.00
CA VAL A 64 0.13 -4.04 -10.40
C VAL A 64 0.10 -5.49 -10.89
N GLU A 65 1.05 -5.88 -11.75
CA GLU A 65 1.16 -7.26 -12.26
C GLU A 65 1.49 -8.27 -11.16
N SER A 66 2.27 -7.88 -10.15
CA SER A 66 2.55 -8.77 -9.02
C SER A 66 1.29 -9.12 -8.21
N ILE A 67 0.38 -8.15 -8.06
CA ILE A 67 -0.91 -8.35 -7.38
C ILE A 67 -1.82 -9.24 -8.25
N GLU A 68 -1.86 -9.00 -9.57
CA GLU A 68 -2.67 -9.80 -10.48
C GLU A 68 -2.16 -11.25 -10.56
N ALA A 69 -0.85 -11.46 -10.56
CA ALA A 69 -0.25 -12.79 -10.50
C ALA A 69 -0.61 -13.51 -9.19
N TRP A 70 -0.52 -12.81 -8.05
CA TRP A 70 -0.93 -13.33 -6.75
C TRP A 70 -2.44 -13.68 -6.74
N ARG A 71 -3.31 -12.79 -7.23
CA ARG A 71 -4.75 -13.03 -7.32
C ARG A 71 -5.08 -14.31 -8.11
N ARG A 72 -4.40 -14.48 -9.27
CA ARG A 72 -4.60 -15.67 -10.12
C ARG A 72 -4.19 -16.95 -9.42
N GLU A 73 -3.04 -16.94 -8.73
CA GLU A 73 -2.56 -18.09 -7.97
C GLU A 73 -3.51 -18.46 -6.83
N MET A 74 -4.09 -17.46 -6.16
CA MET A 74 -5.09 -17.63 -5.11
C MET A 74 -6.49 -18.00 -5.64
N ASN A 75 -6.69 -18.05 -6.95
CA ASN A 75 -7.98 -18.33 -7.60
C ASN A 75 -9.11 -17.37 -7.16
N ILE A 76 -8.78 -16.13 -6.84
CA ILE A 76 -9.76 -15.11 -6.43
C ILE A 76 -10.29 -14.42 -7.69
N SER A 77 -11.60 -14.52 -7.96
CA SER A 77 -12.22 -13.88 -9.13
C SER A 77 -12.34 -12.37 -8.99
N GLN A 78 -12.86 -11.93 -7.86
CA GLN A 78 -13.09 -10.52 -7.50
C GLN A 78 -12.84 -10.32 -6.00
N PHE A 79 -12.47 -9.09 -5.60
CA PHE A 79 -12.21 -8.74 -4.21
C PHE A 79 -12.49 -7.25 -3.93
N ILE A 80 -12.59 -6.92 -2.64
CA ILE A 80 -12.53 -5.55 -2.14
C ILE A 80 -11.05 -5.25 -1.92
N LEU A 81 -10.58 -4.12 -2.43
CA LEU A 81 -9.16 -3.76 -2.37
C LEU A 81 -8.94 -2.57 -1.45
N LEU A 82 -8.28 -2.82 -0.33
CA LEU A 82 -7.88 -1.80 0.65
C LEU A 82 -6.38 -1.54 0.52
N GLY A 83 -6.00 -0.29 0.31
CA GLY A 83 -4.59 0.10 0.30
C GLY A 83 -4.31 1.32 1.17
N HIS A 84 -3.24 1.26 1.98
CA HIS A 84 -2.76 2.37 2.79
C HIS A 84 -1.54 3.04 2.13
N SER A 85 -1.53 4.37 2.07
CA SER A 85 -0.37 5.15 1.59
C SER A 85 0.11 4.71 0.19
N LEU A 86 1.32 4.18 0.03
CA LEU A 86 1.80 3.53 -1.20
C LEU A 86 0.85 2.41 -1.66
N GLY A 87 0.35 1.59 -0.72
CA GLY A 87 -0.66 0.58 -1.03
C GLY A 87 -1.93 1.18 -1.63
N GLY A 88 -2.35 2.36 -1.18
CA GLY A 88 -3.48 3.11 -1.76
C GLY A 88 -3.20 3.57 -3.20
N TYR A 89 -1.99 4.04 -3.47
CA TYR A 89 -1.52 4.36 -4.81
C TYR A 89 -1.60 3.14 -5.74
N ILE A 90 -1.01 2.04 -5.33
CA ILE A 90 -0.97 0.81 -6.12
C ILE A 90 -2.38 0.22 -6.29
N SER A 91 -3.22 0.25 -5.25
CA SER A 91 -4.62 -0.21 -5.32
C SER A 91 -5.42 0.55 -6.36
N THR A 92 -5.19 1.85 -6.47
CA THR A 92 -5.86 2.69 -7.47
C THR A 92 -5.40 2.35 -8.88
N LEU A 93 -4.09 2.18 -9.08
CA LEU A 93 -3.54 1.75 -10.37
C LEU A 93 -4.06 0.38 -10.79
N TYR A 94 -4.12 -0.56 -9.84
CA TYR A 94 -4.70 -1.88 -10.08
C TYR A 94 -6.17 -1.77 -10.49
N SER A 95 -6.94 -0.93 -9.80
CA SER A 95 -8.37 -0.71 -10.10
C SER A 95 -8.60 -0.02 -11.45
N ILE A 96 -7.65 0.78 -11.93
CA ILE A 96 -7.67 1.35 -13.30
C ILE A 96 -7.41 0.24 -14.32
N LYS A 97 -6.41 -0.59 -14.09
CA LYS A 97 -5.97 -1.61 -15.06
C LYS A 97 -6.89 -2.85 -15.10
N TYR A 98 -7.42 -3.26 -13.95
CA TYR A 98 -8.26 -4.45 -13.77
C TYR A 98 -9.58 -4.13 -13.04
N PRO A 99 -10.41 -3.20 -13.58
CA PRO A 99 -11.62 -2.74 -12.90
C PRO A 99 -12.62 -3.87 -12.65
N GLU A 100 -12.66 -4.89 -13.50
CA GLU A 100 -13.54 -6.06 -13.36
C GLU A 100 -13.17 -6.98 -12.19
N ARG A 101 -11.99 -6.78 -11.57
CA ARG A 101 -11.52 -7.55 -10.43
C ARG A 101 -11.86 -6.91 -9.09
N VAL A 102 -12.16 -5.62 -9.09
CA VAL A 102 -12.36 -4.83 -7.86
C VAL A 102 -13.82 -4.48 -7.68
N ARG A 103 -14.44 -5.02 -6.64
CA ARG A 103 -15.84 -4.70 -6.28
C ARG A 103 -15.97 -3.37 -5.55
N HIS A 104 -14.95 -2.98 -4.79
CA HIS A 104 -14.88 -1.70 -4.08
C HIS A 104 -13.41 -1.36 -3.80
N LEU A 105 -13.00 -0.14 -4.11
CA LEU A 105 -11.70 0.39 -3.77
C LEU A 105 -11.78 1.17 -2.46
N ILE A 106 -10.92 0.84 -1.49
CA ILE A 106 -10.77 1.57 -0.24
C ILE A 106 -9.36 2.17 -0.20
N ALA A 107 -9.27 3.48 -0.39
CA ALA A 107 -8.02 4.23 -0.34
C ALA A 107 -7.85 4.86 1.04
N ALA A 108 -6.97 4.28 1.84
CA ALA A 108 -6.69 4.66 3.23
C ALA A 108 -5.48 5.59 3.29
N ASP A 109 -5.71 6.88 3.46
CA ASP A 109 -4.72 7.97 3.48
C ASP A 109 -3.69 7.83 2.33
N PRO A 110 -4.18 7.73 1.08
CA PRO A 110 -3.38 7.29 -0.05
C PRO A 110 -2.32 8.32 -0.43
N TRP A 111 -1.10 7.86 -0.67
CA TRP A 111 -0.06 8.68 -1.31
C TRP A 111 -0.34 8.84 -2.81
N GLY A 112 0.09 9.97 -3.41
CA GLY A 112 -0.06 10.22 -4.84
C GLY A 112 -1.39 10.84 -5.27
N TYR A 113 -2.26 11.17 -4.32
CA TYR A 113 -3.54 11.87 -4.54
C TYR A 113 -3.39 13.41 -4.46
N SER A 114 -2.24 13.91 -4.84
CA SER A 114 -1.96 15.35 -4.88
C SER A 114 -0.96 15.69 -5.98
N GLU A 115 -1.04 16.92 -6.43
CA GLU A 115 -0.11 17.51 -7.37
C GLU A 115 0.62 18.70 -6.73
N MET A 116 1.68 19.15 -7.38
CA MET A 116 2.31 20.42 -7.02
C MET A 116 1.37 21.55 -7.43
N THR A 117 0.71 22.16 -6.44
CA THR A 117 -0.07 23.37 -6.66
C THR A 117 0.81 24.62 -6.50
N PRO A 118 0.41 25.77 -7.10
CA PRO A 118 1.11 27.03 -6.90
C PRO A 118 1.26 27.42 -5.43
N GLU A 119 0.23 27.12 -4.60
CA GLU A 119 0.24 27.40 -3.16
C GLU A 119 1.26 26.51 -2.43
N LEU A 120 1.34 25.23 -2.81
CA LEU A 120 2.31 24.30 -2.23
C LEU A 120 3.74 24.68 -2.64
N GLU A 121 3.93 25.08 -3.89
CA GLU A 121 5.22 25.57 -4.40
C GLU A 121 5.63 26.87 -3.70
N GLU A 122 4.70 27.80 -3.51
CA GLU A 122 4.94 29.05 -2.79
C GLU A 122 5.27 28.79 -1.31
N ARG A 123 4.54 27.87 -0.66
CA ARG A 123 4.82 27.46 0.71
C ARG A 123 6.21 26.87 0.85
N TYR A 124 6.62 26.02 -0.10
CA TYR A 124 7.98 25.49 -0.13
C TYR A 124 9.02 26.59 -0.35
N ARG A 125 8.78 27.51 -1.27
CA ARG A 125 9.67 28.65 -1.55
C ARG A 125 9.84 29.57 -0.33
N LYS A 126 8.78 29.74 0.47
CA LYS A 126 8.80 30.52 1.72
C LYS A 126 9.50 29.80 2.88
N MET A 127 9.82 28.51 2.77
CA MET A 127 10.60 27.83 3.80
C MET A 127 11.99 28.48 3.92
N PRO A 128 12.50 28.63 5.15
CA PRO A 128 13.86 29.17 5.37
C PRO A 128 14.89 28.40 4.54
N PHE A 129 15.87 29.13 3.99
CA PHE A 129 16.90 28.53 3.13
C PHE A 129 17.60 27.34 3.79
N TRP A 130 17.91 27.46 5.08
CA TRP A 130 18.57 26.38 5.82
C TRP A 130 17.69 25.11 5.92
N VAL A 131 16.35 25.25 6.05
CA VAL A 131 15.40 24.10 6.03
C VAL A 131 15.45 23.41 4.68
N ARG A 132 15.45 24.20 3.60
CA ARG A 132 15.56 23.69 2.23
C ARG A 132 16.92 23.04 1.97
N ALA A 133 18.01 23.65 2.46
CA ALA A 133 19.36 23.12 2.35
C ALA A 133 19.53 21.81 3.14
N VAL A 134 19.02 21.75 4.37
CA VAL A 134 18.98 20.52 5.18
C VAL A 134 18.14 19.45 4.50
N GLY A 135 16.94 19.81 4.01
CA GLY A 135 16.09 18.89 3.25
C GLY A 135 16.79 18.35 2.00
N ALA A 136 17.50 19.21 1.25
CA ALA A 136 18.28 18.79 0.09
C ALA A 136 19.48 17.90 0.46
N ALA A 137 20.15 18.20 1.57
CA ALA A 137 21.29 17.41 2.07
C ALA A 137 20.86 16.06 2.63
N ILE A 138 19.69 15.98 3.28
CA ILE A 138 19.12 14.72 3.80
C ILE A 138 18.45 13.90 2.69
N ARG A 139 18.03 14.53 1.62
CA ARG A 139 17.31 13.90 0.50
C ARG A 139 17.99 12.65 -0.10
N PRO A 140 19.32 12.59 -0.30
CA PRO A 140 20.00 11.37 -0.71
C PRO A 140 20.08 10.32 0.42
N PHE A 141 19.87 10.72 1.68
CA PHE A 141 19.90 9.83 2.83
C PHE A 141 18.49 9.32 3.11
N ASN A 142 18.18 8.15 2.59
CA ASN A 142 16.98 7.46 2.94
C ASN A 142 17.02 7.02 4.41
N PRO A 143 16.02 7.38 5.26
CA PRO A 143 16.00 6.96 6.66
C PRO A 143 16.14 5.45 6.85
N LEU A 144 15.57 4.66 5.95
CA LEU A 144 15.67 3.20 5.99
C LEU A 144 17.10 2.72 5.65
N ALA A 145 17.83 3.45 4.79
CA ALA A 145 19.25 3.16 4.54
C ALA A 145 20.11 3.38 5.80
N VAL A 146 19.80 4.41 6.60
CA VAL A 146 20.48 4.64 7.87
C VAL A 146 20.24 3.48 8.84
N ILE A 147 19.01 3.00 8.93
CA ILE A 147 18.64 1.84 9.76
C ILE A 147 19.44 0.58 9.32
N ARG A 148 19.56 0.34 8.01
CA ARG A 148 20.34 -0.77 7.47
C ARG A 148 21.84 -0.61 7.75
N ALA A 149 22.38 0.57 7.52
CA ALA A 149 23.80 0.86 7.76
C ALA A 149 24.20 0.72 9.22
N ALA A 150 23.28 1.00 10.15
CA ALA A 150 23.48 0.82 11.58
C ALA A 150 23.54 -0.67 12.02
N GLY A 151 23.20 -1.61 11.13
CA GLY A 151 23.19 -3.04 11.44
C GLY A 151 22.34 -3.34 12.68
N PRO A 152 22.80 -4.12 13.66
CA PRO A 152 22.03 -4.46 14.86
C PRO A 152 21.52 -3.24 15.65
N ALA A 153 22.21 -2.10 15.59
CA ALA A 153 21.77 -0.86 16.23
C ALA A 153 20.57 -0.22 15.51
N GLY A 154 20.22 -0.67 14.30
CA GLY A 154 19.08 -0.14 13.53
C GLY A 154 17.75 -0.33 14.26
N GLN A 155 17.56 -1.46 14.93
CA GLN A 155 16.37 -1.70 15.77
C GLN A 155 16.27 -0.67 16.90
N TRP A 156 17.38 -0.37 17.59
CA TRP A 156 17.41 0.64 18.62
C TRP A 156 17.06 2.04 18.08
N LEU A 157 17.52 2.38 16.85
CA LEU A 157 17.16 3.63 16.20
C LEU A 157 15.64 3.72 15.96
N ILE A 158 15.00 2.64 15.53
CA ILE A 158 13.54 2.58 15.35
C ILE A 158 12.84 2.74 16.69
N THR A 159 13.27 2.01 17.72
CA THR A 159 12.69 2.10 19.07
C THR A 159 12.71 3.53 19.60
N ARG A 160 13.82 4.26 19.38
CA ARG A 160 13.95 5.66 19.81
C ARG A 160 13.22 6.64 18.90
N GLY A 161 13.30 6.45 17.58
CA GLY A 161 12.75 7.38 16.61
C GLY A 161 11.24 7.22 16.37
N ARG A 162 10.68 6.03 16.63
CA ARG A 162 9.27 5.71 16.36
C ARG A 162 8.59 4.98 17.54
N ALA A 163 8.98 5.33 18.78
CA ALA A 163 8.30 4.87 19.97
C ALA A 163 6.79 5.19 19.99
N ASP A 164 6.38 6.26 19.29
CA ASP A 164 5.00 6.67 19.12
C ASP A 164 4.16 5.57 18.44
N ILE A 165 4.72 4.89 17.44
CA ILE A 165 4.05 3.78 16.76
C ILE A 165 3.94 2.58 17.69
N ALA A 166 5.05 2.13 18.26
CA ALA A 166 5.08 0.93 19.10
C ALA A 166 4.07 1.00 20.27
N LYS A 167 3.98 2.15 20.93
CA LYS A 167 3.02 2.37 22.03
C LYS A 167 1.55 2.18 21.64
N LYS A 168 1.19 2.49 20.39
CA LYS A 168 -0.18 2.32 19.91
C LYS A 168 -0.56 0.84 19.68
N TYR A 169 0.43 -0.04 19.57
CA TYR A 169 0.20 -1.49 19.46
C TYR A 169 0.06 -2.21 20.82
N VAL A 170 0.40 -1.56 21.92
CA VAL A 170 0.32 -2.18 23.27
C VAL A 170 -1.05 -2.81 23.58
N PRO A 171 -2.20 -2.23 23.17
CA PRO A 171 -3.50 -2.88 23.40
C PRO A 171 -3.71 -4.17 22.60
N PHE A 172 -2.91 -4.43 21.57
CA PHE A 172 -3.13 -5.51 20.61
C PHE A 172 -2.04 -6.60 20.65
N ILE A 173 -0.84 -6.24 21.07
CA ILE A 173 0.31 -7.14 21.03
C ILE A 173 1.05 -7.09 22.37
N PRO A 174 1.26 -8.23 23.04
CA PRO A 174 2.18 -8.31 24.16
C PRO A 174 3.57 -7.82 23.72
N ASP A 175 4.28 -7.12 24.61
CA ASP A 175 5.63 -6.60 24.37
C ASP A 175 5.79 -5.74 23.08
N ALA A 176 4.70 -5.05 22.66
CA ALA A 176 4.65 -4.27 21.42
C ALA A 176 5.80 -3.26 21.28
N GLU A 177 6.27 -2.69 22.41
CA GLU A 177 7.37 -1.72 22.40
C GLU A 177 8.72 -2.34 21.98
N THR A 178 8.85 -3.66 22.03
CA THR A 178 10.01 -4.41 21.53
C THR A 178 9.70 -5.06 20.18
N VAL A 179 8.57 -5.75 20.08
CA VAL A 179 8.19 -6.56 18.90
C VAL A 179 7.95 -5.69 17.67
N ILE A 180 7.29 -4.54 17.79
CA ILE A 180 6.99 -3.67 16.66
C ILE A 180 8.25 -3.03 16.05
N PRO A 181 9.18 -2.43 16.82
CA PRO A 181 10.45 -1.95 16.28
C PRO A 181 11.28 -3.06 15.62
N GLU A 182 11.31 -4.25 16.21
CA GLU A 182 11.99 -5.40 15.63
C GLU A 182 11.35 -5.80 14.27
N TYR A 183 10.03 -5.92 14.23
CA TYR A 183 9.32 -6.23 12.99
C TYR A 183 9.60 -5.20 11.89
N ILE A 184 9.50 -3.91 12.21
CA ILE A 184 9.82 -2.83 11.26
C ILE A 184 11.28 -2.93 10.80
N TYR A 185 12.21 -3.22 11.72
CA TYR A 185 13.61 -3.42 11.37
C TYR A 185 13.78 -4.60 10.40
N GLN A 186 13.21 -5.76 10.71
CA GLN A 186 13.32 -6.95 9.86
C GLN A 186 12.71 -6.75 8.46
N CYS A 187 11.60 -6.02 8.35
CA CYS A 187 11.01 -5.66 7.05
C CYS A 187 11.95 -4.82 6.19
N ASN A 188 12.76 -3.94 6.81
CA ASN A 188 13.54 -2.90 6.14
C ASN A 188 15.05 -3.13 6.14
N SER A 189 15.56 -4.13 6.87
CA SER A 189 17.00 -4.48 6.91
C SER A 189 17.49 -5.25 5.70
N GLN A 190 16.59 -5.78 4.88
CA GLN A 190 16.90 -6.56 3.69
C GLN A 190 17.24 -5.67 2.48
N THR A 191 17.53 -6.30 1.32
CA THR A 191 17.77 -5.59 0.05
C THR A 191 16.62 -4.61 -0.24
N PRO A 192 16.88 -3.31 -0.44
CA PRO A 192 15.87 -2.26 -0.51
C PRO A 192 15.20 -2.15 -1.88
N SER A 193 14.76 -3.26 -2.50
CA SER A 193 14.24 -3.21 -3.87
C SER A 193 12.91 -2.43 -3.98
N GLY A 194 11.97 -2.67 -3.07
CA GLY A 194 10.69 -1.93 -3.04
C GLY A 194 10.87 -0.46 -2.67
N GLU A 195 11.80 -0.17 -1.76
CA GLU A 195 12.16 1.20 -1.38
C GLU A 195 12.77 1.97 -2.56
N ALA A 196 13.71 1.37 -3.30
CA ALA A 196 14.30 1.97 -4.50
C ALA A 196 13.24 2.20 -5.58
N ALA A 197 12.32 1.25 -5.75
CA ALA A 197 11.17 1.37 -6.65
C ALA A 197 10.27 2.55 -6.25
N PHE A 198 9.96 2.71 -4.97
CA PHE A 198 9.18 3.86 -4.49
C PHE A 198 9.90 5.19 -4.73
N HIS A 199 11.22 5.25 -4.51
CA HIS A 199 12.01 6.43 -4.85
C HIS A 199 11.95 6.78 -6.34
N THR A 200 11.88 5.77 -7.21
CA THR A 200 11.71 5.99 -8.66
C THR A 200 10.39 6.71 -8.97
N LEU A 201 9.33 6.46 -8.19
CA LEU A 201 8.04 7.13 -8.36
C LEU A 201 7.98 8.55 -7.79
N MET A 202 8.90 8.93 -6.88
CA MET A 202 8.82 10.21 -6.19
C MET A 202 9.52 11.35 -6.95
N THR A 203 8.92 12.53 -6.84
CA THR A 203 9.60 13.81 -7.09
C THR A 203 10.47 14.20 -5.90
N GLY A 204 11.27 15.25 -6.07
CA GLY A 204 12.07 15.79 -4.99
C GLY A 204 11.31 16.35 -3.80
N PHE A 205 10.03 16.52 -3.91
CA PHE A 205 9.16 17.04 -2.86
C PHE A 205 8.33 15.94 -2.17
N GLY A 206 8.60 14.66 -2.47
CA GLY A 206 7.86 13.54 -1.91
C GLY A 206 6.50 13.28 -2.58
N LEU A 207 6.16 14.04 -3.62
CA LEU A 207 4.96 13.84 -4.43
C LEU A 207 5.20 12.77 -5.49
N ALA A 208 4.13 12.17 -6.00
CA ALA A 208 4.22 11.23 -7.10
C ALA A 208 4.62 11.96 -8.41
N LYS A 209 5.54 11.38 -9.19
CA LYS A 209 5.84 11.85 -10.55
C LYS A 209 4.63 11.70 -11.44
N ASN A 210 3.92 10.59 -11.31
CA ASN A 210 2.70 10.27 -12.02
C ASN A 210 1.53 10.40 -11.05
N SER A 211 1.10 11.64 -10.78
CA SER A 211 -0.01 11.90 -9.85
C SER A 211 -1.27 11.13 -10.28
N LEU A 212 -1.94 10.53 -9.30
CA LEU A 212 -3.23 9.88 -9.53
C LEU A 212 -4.34 10.89 -9.83
N VAL A 213 -4.19 12.15 -9.42
CA VAL A 213 -5.17 13.21 -9.68
C VAL A 213 -5.46 13.33 -11.19
N THR A 214 -4.42 13.26 -12.04
CA THR A 214 -4.56 13.30 -13.49
C THR A 214 -5.14 12.03 -14.11
N ARG A 215 -5.32 10.97 -13.32
CA ARG A 215 -5.71 9.62 -13.77
C ARG A 215 -6.99 9.11 -13.10
N LEU A 216 -7.61 9.92 -12.22
CA LEU A 216 -8.83 9.54 -11.51
C LEU A 216 -10.02 9.29 -12.44
N ASP A 217 -10.07 9.97 -13.58
CA ASP A 217 -11.06 9.78 -14.64
C ASP A 217 -10.95 8.42 -15.35
N GLN A 218 -9.82 7.73 -15.19
CA GLN A 218 -9.59 6.39 -15.75
C GLN A 218 -10.19 5.28 -14.88
N LEU A 219 -10.50 5.56 -13.60
CA LEU A 219 -11.24 4.63 -12.77
C LEU A 219 -12.65 4.44 -13.33
N HIS A 220 -13.08 3.18 -13.45
CA HIS A 220 -14.40 2.87 -13.99
C HIS A 220 -15.51 3.62 -13.22
N PRO A 221 -16.45 4.32 -13.88
CA PRO A 221 -17.47 5.13 -13.21
C PRO A 221 -18.32 4.34 -12.21
N SER A 222 -18.62 3.07 -12.53
CA SER A 222 -19.41 2.19 -11.66
C SER A 222 -18.61 1.64 -10.47
N LEU A 223 -17.29 1.78 -10.42
CA LEU A 223 -16.48 1.30 -9.30
C LEU A 223 -16.71 2.20 -8.07
N PRO A 224 -17.26 1.64 -6.97
CA PRO A 224 -17.38 2.38 -5.73
C PRO A 224 -16.01 2.62 -5.09
N VAL A 225 -15.80 3.83 -4.58
CA VAL A 225 -14.53 4.23 -3.93
C VAL A 225 -14.83 4.83 -2.56
N THR A 226 -14.23 4.26 -1.52
CA THR A 226 -14.18 4.87 -0.19
C THR A 226 -12.79 5.46 0.04
N GLU A 227 -12.73 6.75 0.31
CA GLU A 227 -11.49 7.47 0.60
C GLU A 227 -11.48 7.82 2.08
N ILE A 228 -10.51 7.33 2.83
CA ILE A 228 -10.42 7.56 4.28
C ILE A 228 -9.15 8.35 4.57
N TYR A 229 -9.28 9.54 5.16
CA TYR A 229 -8.16 10.41 5.49
C TYR A 229 -8.06 10.68 6.99
N GLY A 230 -6.83 10.87 7.48
CA GLY A 230 -6.60 11.39 8.82
C GLY A 230 -6.65 12.93 8.84
N SER A 231 -7.38 13.53 9.79
CA SER A 231 -7.48 15.00 9.87
C SER A 231 -6.15 15.68 10.19
N LYS A 232 -5.18 14.94 10.75
CA LYS A 232 -3.80 15.38 11.05
C LYS A 232 -2.74 14.72 10.18
N SER A 233 -3.15 14.08 9.07
CA SER A 233 -2.19 13.47 8.15
C SER A 233 -1.32 14.53 7.49
N TRP A 234 -0.03 14.19 7.31
CA TRP A 234 0.92 15.00 6.57
C TRP A 234 0.84 14.78 5.05
N VAL A 235 0.18 13.69 4.62
CA VAL A 235 0.01 13.37 3.21
C VAL A 235 -1.02 14.34 2.61
N PRO A 236 -0.66 15.08 1.55
CA PRO A 236 -1.62 15.95 0.89
C PRO A 236 -2.71 15.14 0.21
N ARG A 237 -3.96 15.57 0.38
CA ARG A 237 -5.12 14.95 -0.26
C ARG A 237 -5.57 15.76 -1.47
N CYS A 238 -6.23 15.08 -2.41
CA CYS A 238 -6.90 15.76 -3.51
C CYS A 238 -8.05 16.62 -2.97
N PRO A 239 -8.17 17.88 -3.40
CA PRO A 239 -9.33 18.71 -3.08
C PRO A 239 -10.64 18.05 -3.54
N GLU A 240 -11.69 18.21 -2.75
CA GLU A 240 -12.99 17.59 -3.05
C GLU A 240 -13.59 18.07 -4.37
N GLU A 241 -13.36 19.33 -4.71
CA GLU A 241 -13.80 19.94 -5.96
C GLU A 241 -13.16 19.25 -7.18
N VAL A 242 -11.86 18.99 -7.10
CA VAL A 242 -11.12 18.27 -8.16
C VAL A 242 -11.60 16.83 -8.29
N MET A 243 -11.84 16.18 -7.15
CA MET A 243 -12.39 14.82 -7.14
C MET A 243 -13.77 14.75 -7.79
N LYS A 244 -14.66 15.72 -7.52
CA LYS A 244 -15.98 15.82 -8.15
C LYS A 244 -15.90 16.10 -9.64
N GLU A 245 -14.98 16.97 -10.05
CA GLU A 245 -14.74 17.27 -11.47
C GLU A 245 -14.25 16.03 -12.23
N LYS A 246 -13.27 15.31 -11.68
CA LYS A 246 -12.69 14.13 -12.32
C LYS A 246 -13.62 12.92 -12.33
N ARG A 247 -14.51 12.82 -11.34
CA ARG A 247 -15.43 11.68 -11.16
C ARG A 247 -16.87 12.13 -10.87
N PRO A 248 -17.54 12.90 -11.75
CA PRO A 248 -18.81 13.56 -11.45
C PRO A 248 -19.96 12.60 -11.15
N ASN A 249 -19.99 11.43 -11.76
CA ASN A 249 -21.08 10.45 -11.65
C ASN A 249 -20.68 9.17 -10.92
N SER A 250 -19.61 9.22 -10.12
CA SER A 250 -19.07 8.04 -9.46
C SER A 250 -19.64 7.86 -8.04
N LYS A 251 -19.71 6.59 -7.60
CA LYS A 251 -20.07 6.25 -6.22
C LYS A 251 -18.85 6.46 -5.30
N ARG A 252 -18.73 7.65 -4.73
CA ARG A 252 -17.65 8.03 -3.82
C ARG A 252 -18.16 8.20 -2.39
N TYR A 253 -17.35 7.78 -1.43
CA TYR A 253 -17.65 7.81 0.00
C TYR A 253 -16.44 8.38 0.77
N PRO A 254 -16.22 9.72 0.70
CA PRO A 254 -15.13 10.35 1.45
C PRO A 254 -15.39 10.30 2.94
N LYS A 255 -14.39 9.92 3.72
CA LYS A 255 -14.42 9.82 5.18
C LYS A 255 -13.19 10.53 5.76
N VAL A 256 -13.37 11.17 6.90
CA VAL A 256 -12.27 11.78 7.67
C VAL A 256 -12.30 11.20 9.08
N ILE A 257 -11.14 10.74 9.56
CA ILE A 257 -10.97 10.29 10.94
C ILE A 257 -10.33 11.43 11.73
N GLU A 258 -11.12 12.01 12.62
CA GLU A 258 -10.65 13.11 13.46
C GLU A 258 -9.54 12.67 14.42
N HIS A 259 -8.56 13.57 14.59
CA HIS A 259 -7.37 13.35 15.41
C HIS A 259 -6.44 12.21 14.97
N ALA A 260 -6.66 11.61 13.80
CA ALA A 260 -5.77 10.62 13.22
C ALA A 260 -4.71 11.28 12.32
N GLY A 261 -3.48 10.79 12.40
CA GLY A 261 -2.39 11.10 11.46
C GLY A 261 -2.41 10.18 10.25
N HIS A 262 -1.22 9.93 9.68
CA HIS A 262 -1.07 9.08 8.49
C HIS A 262 -1.43 7.60 8.72
N HIS A 263 -1.17 7.07 9.92
CA HIS A 263 -1.48 5.66 10.26
C HIS A 263 -2.91 5.55 10.83
N ILE A 264 -3.91 5.95 10.03
CA ILE A 264 -5.32 6.03 10.43
C ILE A 264 -5.87 4.72 11.02
N TYR A 265 -5.41 3.58 10.50
CA TYR A 265 -5.79 2.24 10.93
C TYR A 265 -5.29 1.85 12.32
N LEU A 266 -4.28 2.58 12.79
CA LEU A 266 -3.65 2.40 14.10
C LEU A 266 -4.02 3.54 15.07
N ASP A 267 -4.21 4.76 14.56
CA ASP A 267 -4.53 5.92 15.39
C ASP A 267 -5.94 5.87 15.97
N ARG A 268 -6.88 5.32 15.19
CA ARG A 268 -8.30 5.16 15.54
C ARG A 268 -8.85 3.87 14.93
N PRO A 269 -8.38 2.70 15.38
CA PRO A 269 -8.69 1.42 14.74
C PRO A 269 -10.19 1.11 14.71
N GLU A 270 -10.94 1.49 15.75
CA GLU A 270 -12.38 1.22 15.83
C GLU A 270 -13.14 1.97 14.72
N ILE A 271 -12.87 3.28 14.56
CA ILE A 271 -13.52 4.13 13.55
C ILE A 271 -13.07 3.70 12.13
N PHE A 272 -11.79 3.38 11.99
CA PHE A 272 -11.26 2.87 10.73
C PHE A 272 -11.93 1.55 10.33
N ASN A 273 -12.06 0.62 11.28
CA ASN A 273 -12.72 -0.66 11.07
C ASN A 273 -14.18 -0.48 10.68
N GLU A 274 -14.91 0.43 11.34
CA GLU A 274 -16.30 0.77 11.00
C GLU A 274 -16.41 1.22 9.53
N PHE A 275 -15.59 2.16 9.09
CA PHE A 275 -15.62 2.67 7.72
C PHE A 275 -15.27 1.61 6.67
N VAL A 276 -14.30 0.74 6.97
CA VAL A 276 -13.95 -0.39 6.09
C VAL A 276 -15.08 -1.41 6.02
N LEU A 277 -15.69 -1.77 7.15
CA LEU A 277 -16.82 -2.70 7.18
C LEU A 277 -18.07 -2.14 6.48
N GLU A 278 -18.32 -0.84 6.59
CA GLU A 278 -19.35 -0.14 5.82
C GLU A 278 -19.10 -0.24 4.30
N ALA A 279 -17.85 -0.02 3.86
CA ALA A 279 -17.47 -0.19 2.45
C ALA A 279 -17.62 -1.65 1.99
N CYS A 280 -17.25 -2.60 2.84
CA CYS A 280 -17.42 -4.02 2.59
C CYS A 280 -18.91 -4.41 2.44
N LYS A 281 -19.79 -3.89 3.30
CA LYS A 281 -21.24 -4.10 3.21
C LYS A 281 -21.78 -3.56 1.89
N ARG A 282 -21.38 -2.34 1.49
CA ARG A 282 -21.75 -1.76 0.18
C ARG A 282 -21.29 -2.64 -0.99
N ALA A 283 -20.09 -3.23 -0.92
CA ALA A 283 -19.58 -4.12 -1.94
C ALA A 283 -20.38 -5.44 -2.04
N ASP A 284 -20.93 -5.93 -0.91
CA ASP A 284 -21.77 -7.12 -0.89
C ASP A 284 -23.17 -6.84 -1.48
N GLU A 285 -23.71 -5.64 -1.25
CA GLU A 285 -25.04 -5.21 -1.72
C GLU A 285 -25.04 -4.72 -3.17
N TYR A 286 -23.88 -4.25 -3.66
CA TYR A 286 -23.73 -3.68 -4.99
C TYR A 286 -22.72 -4.46 -5.81
N ASP A 287 -23.18 -4.99 -6.96
CA ASP A 287 -22.29 -5.57 -7.96
C ASP A 287 -22.09 -4.55 -9.10
N PRO A 288 -20.90 -3.96 -9.19
CA PRO A 288 -20.60 -3.10 -10.33
C PRO A 288 -20.58 -3.96 -11.61
N GLU A 289 -21.48 -3.69 -12.56
CA GLU A 289 -21.46 -4.33 -13.88
C GLU A 289 -20.25 -3.86 -14.71
N ILE A 290 -19.06 -4.23 -14.27
CA ILE A 290 -17.80 -3.91 -14.94
C ILE A 290 -17.37 -5.12 -15.74
N LYS A 291 -17.49 -5.07 -17.07
CA LYS A 291 -17.14 -6.18 -17.98
C LYS A 291 -15.75 -6.05 -18.60
N ALA A 292 -15.25 -4.83 -18.76
CA ALA A 292 -13.94 -4.55 -19.36
C ALA A 292 -13.45 -3.14 -19.00
N PRO A 293 -12.14 -2.87 -19.05
CA PRO A 293 -11.62 -1.51 -18.89
C PRO A 293 -12.19 -0.57 -19.94
N LEU A 294 -12.48 0.68 -19.56
CA LEU A 294 -13.05 1.71 -20.45
C LEU A 294 -12.11 2.10 -21.59
N ARG A 295 -10.82 1.97 -21.38
CA ARG A 295 -9.77 2.23 -22.38
C ARG A 295 -8.73 1.12 -22.28
N PRO A 296 -8.18 0.65 -23.42
CA PRO A 296 -6.99 -0.19 -23.33
C PRO A 296 -5.93 0.60 -22.57
N ALA A 297 -5.28 -0.05 -21.61
CA ALA A 297 -4.14 0.54 -20.92
C ALA A 297 -3.20 1.06 -22.02
N THR A 298 -3.05 2.37 -22.13
CA THR A 298 -2.12 2.96 -23.09
C THR A 298 -0.73 2.48 -22.69
N ASN A 299 -0.27 1.45 -23.38
CA ASN A 299 1.14 1.08 -23.35
C ASN A 299 1.89 2.29 -23.91
N HIS A 300 2.48 3.11 -23.04
CA HIS A 300 3.59 3.97 -23.42
C HIS A 300 4.84 3.09 -23.65
N ILE A 301 4.68 2.11 -24.54
CA ILE A 301 5.82 1.44 -25.15
C ILE A 301 6.11 2.29 -26.37
N SER A 302 7.13 3.15 -26.28
CA SER A 302 7.83 3.61 -27.46
C SER A 302 8.28 2.35 -28.21
N GLU A 303 7.75 2.16 -29.41
CA GLU A 303 8.25 1.19 -30.38
C GLU A 303 9.71 1.56 -30.69
N ASP A 304 10.64 1.01 -29.93
CA ASP A 304 12.00 0.84 -30.40
C ASP A 304 12.67 -0.25 -29.58
N ASN A 305 12.93 -1.35 -30.26
CA ASN A 305 13.89 -2.42 -30.06
C ASN A 305 13.28 -3.82 -30.15
N THR A 306 13.28 -4.31 -31.38
CA THR A 306 13.34 -5.73 -31.68
C THR A 306 14.62 -6.33 -31.08
N VAL A 307 14.52 -6.91 -29.90
CA VAL A 307 15.52 -7.85 -29.38
C VAL A 307 14.99 -9.25 -29.57
N LYS A 308 15.72 -10.03 -30.36
CA LYS A 308 15.47 -11.43 -30.65
C LYS A 308 15.29 -12.23 -29.35
N ALA A 309 14.25 -13.06 -29.32
CA ALA A 309 14.03 -14.06 -28.29
C ALA A 309 15.17 -15.07 -28.33
N GLU A 310 16.00 -15.14 -27.29
CA GLU A 310 16.82 -16.29 -26.99
C GLU A 310 16.05 -17.22 -26.06
N ASP A 311 15.95 -18.44 -26.52
CA ASP A 311 15.43 -19.66 -25.95
C ASP A 311 15.96 -19.88 -24.51
N GLN A 312 15.06 -19.86 -23.51
CA GLN A 312 15.37 -20.36 -22.18
C GLN A 312 14.34 -21.40 -21.74
N SER A 313 14.79 -22.61 -21.71
CA SER A 313 14.19 -23.85 -21.23
C SER A 313 13.60 -23.74 -19.81
N PRO A 314 12.67 -24.64 -19.43
CA PRO A 314 11.81 -24.52 -18.25
C PRO A 314 12.56 -24.77 -16.94
N ILE A 315 12.26 -23.93 -15.96
CA ILE A 315 12.74 -24.03 -14.58
C ILE A 315 12.24 -25.35 -13.95
N SER A 316 13.20 -26.17 -13.58
CA SER A 316 13.03 -27.43 -12.87
C SER A 316 12.42 -27.24 -11.49
N LYS A 317 11.48 -28.14 -11.19
CA LYS A 317 10.91 -28.57 -9.93
C LYS A 317 11.65 -28.13 -8.66
N VAL A 318 10.98 -27.27 -7.86
CA VAL A 318 11.32 -27.03 -6.46
C VAL A 318 11.00 -28.31 -5.67
N ARG A 319 12.01 -28.92 -5.10
CA ARG A 319 11.91 -30.08 -4.21
C ARG A 319 11.18 -29.68 -2.92
N SER A 320 10.15 -30.42 -2.58
CA SER A 320 9.54 -30.47 -1.25
C SER A 320 10.57 -30.91 -0.22
N ASN A 321 10.81 -30.11 0.80
CA ASN A 321 11.63 -30.48 1.96
C ASN A 321 10.67 -30.89 3.09
N PRO A 322 10.88 -32.05 3.71
CA PRO A 322 9.98 -32.58 4.73
C PRO A 322 10.33 -32.07 6.13
N SER A 323 9.30 -31.90 6.94
CA SER A 323 9.22 -31.97 8.39
C SER A 323 10.00 -30.94 9.23
N LEU A 324 9.26 -29.95 9.73
CA LEU A 324 9.54 -29.30 11.00
C LEU A 324 8.96 -30.17 12.14
N PRO A 325 9.67 -30.36 13.26
CA PRO A 325 9.14 -31.11 14.40
C PRO A 325 8.09 -30.28 15.17
N SER A 326 7.01 -30.93 15.54
CA SER A 326 5.98 -30.44 16.42
C SER A 326 6.57 -30.09 17.80
N LEU A 327 6.49 -28.84 18.22
CA LEU A 327 6.69 -28.45 19.60
C LEU A 327 5.43 -28.80 20.40
N ALA A 328 5.52 -29.87 21.15
CA ALA A 328 4.53 -30.23 22.15
C ALA A 328 4.52 -29.18 23.25
N LEU A 329 3.37 -28.56 23.47
CA LEU A 329 3.06 -27.79 24.67
C LEU A 329 3.03 -28.76 25.86
N ASN A 330 4.02 -28.67 26.73
CA ASN A 330 3.96 -29.25 28.07
C ASN A 330 3.11 -28.30 28.92
N GLU A 331 1.93 -28.78 29.32
CA GLU A 331 1.23 -28.33 30.52
C GLU A 331 2.08 -28.69 31.73
N LYS A 332 2.51 -27.70 32.51
CA LYS A 332 2.60 -27.75 33.99
C LYS A 332 3.15 -26.42 34.54
N LEU A 333 2.34 -25.87 35.48
CA LEU A 333 2.57 -24.86 36.50
C LEU A 333 2.31 -23.43 36.07
#